data_8cdce99bc5d96b92787a7fc87da00329
#
_entry.id   8cdce99bc5d96b92787a7fc87da00329
#
_cell.length_a   1.000
_cell.length_b   1.000
_cell.length_c   1.000
_cell.angle_alpha   90.00
_cell.angle_beta   90.00
_cell.angle_gamma   90.00
#
_symmetry.space_group_name_H-M   'P 1'
#
loop_
_entity.id
_entity.type
_entity.pdbx_description
1 polymer ?
#
loop_
_entity_poly.entity_id
_entity_poly.type
_entity_poly.pdbx_seq_one_letter_code
_entity_poly.pdbx_strand_id
1 'polypeptide(L)'
;MSVKKTSQILKLKLKKSKLAIIDIGSNSVRLVIYPDSGKYPYPLFNERINCRLGEKLFETGKLSTRSISRALKALQRFSIIIKNMEVKHIVPVATAAVRNSKNNKEFILPAEKILSSKIRILTKNEEAELAALGLVSNVPIKNGIIADLGGGSLELILIKKGKIKKLESLDIGHLIPVNQHEIINLFKSIKWLKNSNNINFYGTGGSFRSLGSAYIKDSNYPLYLIHGLSIKTESSVLLLDKIMDAEKEFPGIPQNRMPTIKNAANIMQNLILVCDPKKIIITGTSIRDGIVSELNPSKIINPDKSSNIKYFTKNQRFNGMQSAIKKFFDPLMEDLVGLKLKRLFKLACQLSDISWNELSDLRGAIAAERIISLPLKNLLHKERIWLAQAIYHRYVGLKDKKSISKKLISLLTEKEKQSAFAVGIGLRLSLIHI
;
A
#
# COMPACT_ATOMS: atom_id res chain seq x y z
N MET A 1 26.29 -9.91 -14.41
CA MET A 1 27.10 -8.70 -14.04
C MET A 1 26.50 -7.36 -14.52
N SER A 2 25.60 -7.35 -15.52
CA SER A 2 25.05 -6.12 -16.14
C SER A 2 24.02 -5.37 -15.29
N VAL A 3 23.11 -6.03 -14.59
CA VAL A 3 21.98 -5.42 -13.85
C VAL A 3 22.46 -4.61 -12.63
N LYS A 4 23.50 -5.07 -11.93
CA LYS A 4 24.07 -4.35 -10.75
C LYS A 4 24.76 -3.04 -11.13
N LYS A 5 25.41 -2.95 -12.30
CA LYS A 5 26.08 -1.71 -12.75
C LYS A 5 25.09 -0.63 -13.18
N THR A 6 24.01 -0.99 -13.89
CA THR A 6 22.96 -0.06 -14.31
C THR A 6 22.22 0.53 -13.10
N SER A 7 21.97 -0.26 -12.05
CA SER A 7 21.35 0.22 -10.81
C SER A 7 22.23 1.20 -10.03
N GLN A 8 23.54 1.06 -10.10
CA GLN A 8 24.49 1.98 -9.42
C GLN A 8 24.60 3.35 -10.11
N ILE A 9 24.58 3.39 -11.45
CA ILE A 9 24.64 4.64 -12.23
C ILE A 9 23.32 5.43 -12.09
N LEU A 10 22.17 4.73 -12.07
CA LEU A 10 20.87 5.34 -11.75
C LEU A 10 20.83 5.92 -10.34
N LYS A 11 21.43 5.24 -9.36
CA LYS A 11 21.49 5.68 -7.94
C LYS A 11 22.16 7.05 -7.72
N LEU A 12 23.18 7.36 -8.50
CA LEU A 12 23.94 8.61 -8.35
C LEU A 12 23.25 9.83 -8.98
N LYS A 13 22.47 9.65 -10.07
CA LYS A 13 21.78 10.74 -10.79
C LYS A 13 20.41 11.12 -10.20
N LEU A 14 19.83 10.27 -9.35
CA LEU A 14 18.48 10.40 -8.83
C LEU A 14 18.30 11.41 -7.67
N LYS A 15 19.36 12.06 -7.20
CA LYS A 15 19.35 12.82 -5.92
C LYS A 15 18.45 14.06 -5.83
N LYS A 16 17.88 14.59 -6.92
CA LYS A 16 16.99 15.78 -6.88
C LYS A 16 16.00 15.89 -8.07
N SER A 17 15.61 14.80 -8.72
CA SER A 17 14.76 14.88 -9.91
C SER A 17 13.51 13.99 -9.78
N LYS A 18 12.41 14.43 -10.40
CA LYS A 18 11.18 13.68 -10.45
C LYS A 18 11.38 12.33 -11.14
N LEU A 19 10.67 11.31 -10.61
CA LEU A 19 10.68 9.93 -11.10
C LEU A 19 9.28 9.54 -11.56
N ALA A 20 9.12 9.12 -12.81
CA ALA A 20 7.92 8.47 -13.30
C ALA A 20 8.08 6.96 -13.30
N ILE A 21 7.14 6.25 -12.74
CA ILE A 21 7.00 4.78 -12.88
C ILE A 21 5.75 4.51 -13.69
N ILE A 22 5.90 3.76 -14.77
CA ILE A 22 4.79 3.30 -15.61
C ILE A 22 4.66 1.79 -15.42
N ASP A 23 3.53 1.37 -14.88
CA ASP A 23 3.21 -0.02 -14.58
C ASP A 23 2.22 -0.53 -15.64
N ILE A 24 2.67 -1.43 -16.51
CA ILE A 24 1.92 -2.00 -17.63
C ILE A 24 1.45 -3.40 -17.23
N GLY A 25 0.24 -3.46 -16.68
CA GLY A 25 -0.37 -4.71 -16.21
C GLY A 25 -1.39 -5.29 -17.20
N SER A 26 -1.92 -6.47 -16.88
CA SER A 26 -2.91 -7.18 -17.71
C SER A 26 -4.22 -6.41 -17.85
N ASN A 27 -4.67 -5.69 -16.83
CA ASN A 27 -5.94 -4.97 -16.87
C ASN A 27 -5.78 -3.47 -17.13
N SER A 28 -4.69 -2.85 -16.69
CA SER A 28 -4.51 -1.40 -16.75
C SER A 28 -3.06 -0.99 -16.91
N VAL A 29 -2.87 0.18 -17.51
CA VAL A 29 -1.59 0.90 -17.53
C VAL A 29 -1.70 2.05 -16.53
N ARG A 30 -0.67 2.25 -15.70
CA ARG A 30 -0.68 3.25 -14.65
C ARG A 30 0.59 4.07 -14.63
N LEU A 31 0.45 5.40 -14.60
CA LEU A 31 1.54 6.34 -14.38
C LEU A 31 1.50 6.84 -12.95
N VAL A 32 2.66 6.80 -12.28
CA VAL A 32 2.85 7.44 -10.97
C VAL A 32 4.12 8.29 -11.03
N ILE A 33 4.02 9.58 -10.68
CA ILE A 33 5.16 10.50 -10.65
C ILE A 33 5.46 10.86 -9.20
N TYR A 34 6.69 10.68 -8.79
CA TYR A 34 7.20 11.02 -7.47
C TYR A 34 8.04 12.30 -7.52
N PRO A 35 7.99 13.17 -6.48
CA PRO A 35 8.62 14.51 -6.49
C PRO A 35 10.14 14.48 -6.50
N ASP A 36 10.71 13.52 -5.83
CA ASP A 36 12.16 13.34 -5.71
C ASP A 36 12.39 11.83 -5.70
N SER A 37 13.28 11.37 -6.48
CA SER A 37 13.59 9.97 -6.82
C SER A 37 13.52 8.96 -5.66
N GLY A 38 12.40 8.96 -4.97
CA GLY A 38 12.10 8.05 -3.87
C GLY A 38 12.50 8.51 -2.48
N LYS A 39 12.91 9.77 -2.28
CA LYS A 39 13.14 10.30 -0.93
C LYS A 39 11.82 10.44 -0.14
N TYR A 40 10.72 10.68 -0.85
CA TYR A 40 9.39 10.81 -0.29
C TYR A 40 8.39 10.02 -1.15
N PRO A 41 7.87 8.89 -0.68
CA PRO A 41 7.04 7.99 -1.47
C PRO A 41 5.55 8.40 -1.51
N TYR A 42 5.27 9.70 -1.68
CA TYR A 42 3.92 10.10 -2.03
C TYR A 42 3.94 10.64 -3.47
N PRO A 43 2.93 10.27 -4.26
CA PRO A 43 2.89 10.68 -5.66
C PRO A 43 2.47 12.13 -5.81
N LEU A 44 3.14 12.87 -6.73
CA LEU A 44 2.67 14.15 -7.26
C LEU A 44 1.53 13.93 -8.25
N PHE A 45 1.60 12.82 -8.99
CA PHE A 45 0.62 12.46 -10.00
C PHE A 45 0.40 10.96 -9.98
N ASN A 46 -0.86 10.53 -10.20
CA ASN A 46 -1.22 9.13 -10.19
C ASN A 46 -2.47 8.92 -11.06
N GLU A 47 -2.30 8.38 -12.25
CA GLU A 47 -3.40 8.08 -13.18
C GLU A 47 -3.36 6.61 -13.59
N ARG A 48 -4.54 6.01 -13.68
CA ARG A 48 -4.73 4.62 -14.12
C ARG A 48 -5.73 4.59 -15.27
N ILE A 49 -5.35 3.94 -16.37
CA ILE A 49 -6.20 3.75 -17.55
C ILE A 49 -6.42 2.24 -17.76
N ASN A 50 -7.67 1.83 -17.85
CA ASN A 50 -8.04 0.43 -18.09
C ASN A 50 -7.87 0.08 -19.57
N CYS A 51 -6.81 -0.63 -19.92
CA CYS A 51 -6.47 -1.02 -21.29
C CYS A 51 -6.84 -2.46 -21.63
N ARG A 52 -7.01 -3.31 -20.58
CA ARG A 52 -7.33 -4.75 -20.69
C ARG A 52 -6.41 -5.48 -21.66
N LEU A 53 -5.09 -5.28 -21.51
CA LEU A 53 -4.10 -5.94 -22.38
C LEU A 53 -4.22 -7.46 -22.35
N GLY A 54 -4.56 -8.06 -21.22
CA GLY A 54 -4.72 -9.49 -21.04
C GLY A 54 -6.09 -10.07 -21.42
N GLU A 55 -7.02 -9.26 -21.99
CA GLU A 55 -8.43 -9.63 -22.19
C GLU A 55 -8.63 -10.94 -22.99
N LYS A 56 -7.83 -11.15 -24.04
CA LYS A 56 -7.89 -12.36 -24.88
C LYS A 56 -6.61 -13.21 -24.85
N LEU A 57 -5.68 -12.85 -23.98
CA LEU A 57 -4.37 -13.48 -23.94
C LEU A 57 -4.47 -14.96 -23.57
N PHE A 58 -5.35 -15.29 -22.64
CA PHE A 58 -5.52 -16.66 -22.17
C PHE A 58 -6.05 -17.59 -23.28
N GLU A 59 -6.99 -17.09 -24.11
CA GLU A 59 -7.60 -17.85 -25.20
C GLU A 59 -6.69 -17.97 -26.42
N THR A 60 -6.00 -16.88 -26.78
CA THR A 60 -5.29 -16.77 -28.07
C THR A 60 -3.77 -16.84 -27.96
N GLY A 61 -3.22 -16.67 -26.75
CA GLY A 61 -1.79 -16.45 -26.53
C GLY A 61 -1.25 -15.13 -27.08
N LYS A 62 -2.14 -14.21 -27.53
CA LYS A 62 -1.78 -12.94 -28.15
C LYS A 62 -2.53 -11.75 -27.54
N LEU A 63 -1.88 -10.60 -27.53
CA LEU A 63 -2.52 -9.32 -27.23
C LEU A 63 -3.42 -8.93 -28.41
N SER A 64 -4.65 -8.49 -28.15
CA SER A 64 -5.55 -8.05 -29.23
C SER A 64 -5.14 -6.66 -29.76
N THR A 65 -5.30 -6.42 -31.07
CA THR A 65 -5.02 -5.12 -31.69
C THR A 65 -5.76 -3.97 -30.98
N ARG A 66 -7.00 -4.20 -30.54
CA ARG A 66 -7.81 -3.24 -29.81
C ARG A 66 -7.19 -2.89 -28.44
N SER A 67 -6.69 -3.88 -27.70
CA SER A 67 -6.06 -3.66 -26.40
C SER A 67 -4.70 -2.98 -26.52
N ILE A 68 -3.92 -3.34 -27.54
CA ILE A 68 -2.66 -2.68 -27.89
C ILE A 68 -2.92 -1.20 -28.21
N SER A 69 -3.88 -0.89 -29.09
CA SER A 69 -4.23 0.50 -29.43
C SER A 69 -4.65 1.32 -28.21
N ARG A 70 -5.48 0.76 -27.31
CA ARG A 70 -5.86 1.43 -26.05
C ARG A 70 -4.64 1.73 -25.17
N ALA A 71 -3.74 0.77 -25.02
CA ALA A 71 -2.55 0.94 -24.21
C ALA A 71 -1.58 1.96 -24.81
N LEU A 72 -1.37 1.96 -26.13
CA LEU A 72 -0.52 2.96 -26.80
C LEU A 72 -1.08 4.38 -26.66
N LYS A 73 -2.40 4.57 -26.80
CA LYS A 73 -3.07 5.87 -26.55
C LYS A 73 -2.86 6.33 -25.10
N ALA A 74 -2.95 5.41 -24.14
CA ALA A 74 -2.66 5.73 -22.74
C ALA A 74 -1.21 6.16 -22.54
N LEU A 75 -0.25 5.49 -23.17
CA LEU A 75 1.17 5.85 -23.10
C LEU A 75 1.47 7.19 -23.79
N GLN A 76 0.81 7.51 -24.90
CA GLN A 76 0.91 8.84 -25.54
C GLN A 76 0.48 9.94 -24.59
N ARG A 77 -0.68 9.77 -23.91
CA ARG A 77 -1.14 10.71 -22.88
C ARG A 77 -0.11 10.83 -21.74
N PHE A 78 0.42 9.72 -21.24
CA PHE A 78 1.41 9.71 -20.18
C PHE A 78 2.71 10.38 -20.58
N SER A 79 3.16 10.22 -21.83
CA SER A 79 4.35 10.89 -22.37
C SER A 79 4.20 12.42 -22.32
N ILE A 80 3.01 12.95 -22.69
CA ILE A 80 2.73 14.40 -22.61
C ILE A 80 2.77 14.88 -21.16
N ILE A 81 2.15 14.14 -20.22
CA ILE A 81 2.14 14.49 -18.79
C ILE A 81 3.57 14.48 -18.23
N ILE A 82 4.36 13.46 -18.54
CA ILE A 82 5.76 13.32 -18.12
C ILE A 82 6.59 14.52 -18.61
N LYS A 83 6.40 14.92 -19.86
CA LYS A 83 7.08 16.08 -20.46
C LYS A 83 6.69 17.38 -19.76
N ASN A 84 5.38 17.63 -19.61
CA ASN A 84 4.87 18.86 -18.98
C ASN A 84 5.24 18.97 -17.49
N MET A 85 5.39 17.85 -16.80
CA MET A 85 5.86 17.80 -15.42
C MET A 85 7.39 17.79 -15.29
N GLU A 86 8.14 17.90 -16.40
CA GLU A 86 9.61 17.93 -16.43
C GLU A 86 10.25 16.74 -15.70
N VAL A 87 9.71 15.54 -15.93
CA VAL A 87 10.24 14.33 -15.31
C VAL A 87 11.48 13.85 -16.06
N LYS A 88 12.60 13.71 -15.35
CA LYS A 88 13.88 13.32 -15.95
C LYS A 88 14.11 11.80 -15.98
N HIS A 89 13.48 11.06 -15.09
CA HIS A 89 13.67 9.60 -14.98
C HIS A 89 12.35 8.88 -15.18
N ILE A 90 12.31 8.00 -16.18
CA ILE A 90 11.16 7.18 -16.53
C ILE A 90 11.56 5.72 -16.34
N VAL A 91 10.76 4.96 -15.58
CA VAL A 91 10.94 3.53 -15.33
C VAL A 91 9.67 2.81 -15.75
N PRO A 92 9.53 2.45 -17.04
CA PRO A 92 8.41 1.65 -17.49
C PRO A 92 8.69 0.17 -17.22
N VAL A 93 7.72 -0.51 -16.60
CA VAL A 93 7.76 -1.95 -16.35
C VAL A 93 6.53 -2.61 -16.91
N ALA A 94 6.68 -3.83 -17.43
CA ALA A 94 5.59 -4.64 -17.94
C ALA A 94 5.59 -6.01 -17.24
N THR A 95 4.40 -6.54 -17.00
CA THR A 95 4.19 -7.78 -16.26
C THR A 95 3.54 -8.88 -17.11
N ALA A 96 2.80 -9.79 -16.51
CA ALA A 96 2.30 -11.04 -17.05
C ALA A 96 1.72 -10.93 -18.48
N ALA A 97 0.88 -9.92 -18.78
CA ALA A 97 0.25 -9.84 -20.11
C ALA A 97 1.26 -9.65 -21.25
N VAL A 98 2.24 -8.78 -21.04
CA VAL A 98 3.29 -8.54 -22.05
C VAL A 98 4.32 -9.67 -22.05
N ARG A 99 4.69 -10.16 -20.87
CA ARG A 99 5.65 -11.26 -20.71
C ARG A 99 5.20 -12.53 -21.41
N ASN A 100 3.93 -12.90 -21.27
CA ASN A 100 3.40 -14.18 -21.72
C ASN A 100 2.83 -14.14 -23.16
N SER A 101 2.78 -12.97 -23.81
CA SER A 101 2.21 -12.85 -25.14
C SER A 101 3.21 -13.18 -26.25
N LYS A 102 2.75 -13.94 -27.26
CA LYS A 102 3.54 -14.32 -28.43
C LYS A 102 3.86 -13.12 -29.35
N ASN A 103 3.03 -12.09 -29.33
CA ASN A 103 3.15 -10.89 -30.16
C ASN A 103 3.53 -9.63 -29.36
N ASN A 104 4.24 -9.76 -28.24
CA ASN A 104 4.61 -8.63 -27.39
C ASN A 104 5.37 -7.51 -28.11
N LYS A 105 6.16 -7.84 -29.14
CA LYS A 105 6.92 -6.86 -29.95
C LYS A 105 6.02 -5.85 -30.65
N GLU A 106 4.78 -6.24 -31.02
CA GLU A 106 3.80 -5.35 -31.65
C GLU A 106 3.38 -4.22 -30.69
N PHE A 107 3.43 -4.45 -29.39
CA PHE A 107 3.18 -3.46 -28.37
C PHE A 107 4.45 -2.76 -27.90
N ILE A 108 5.53 -3.51 -27.60
CA ILE A 108 6.75 -2.98 -26.96
C ILE A 108 7.44 -1.96 -27.84
N LEU A 109 7.65 -2.25 -29.14
CA LEU A 109 8.41 -1.37 -30.02
C LEU A 109 7.75 0.02 -30.15
N PRO A 110 6.44 0.15 -30.46
CA PRO A 110 5.78 1.44 -30.46
C PRO A 110 5.75 2.11 -29.10
N ALA A 111 5.57 1.34 -28.01
CA ALA A 111 5.51 1.86 -26.64
C ALA A 111 6.85 2.48 -26.21
N GLU A 112 7.96 1.83 -26.48
CA GLU A 112 9.32 2.35 -26.22
C GLU A 112 9.59 3.63 -27.02
N LYS A 113 9.13 3.70 -28.28
CA LYS A 113 9.24 4.91 -29.11
C LYS A 113 8.44 6.06 -28.52
N ILE A 114 7.21 5.83 -28.07
CA ILE A 114 6.35 6.85 -27.42
C ILE A 114 6.98 7.39 -26.13
N LEU A 115 7.54 6.49 -25.32
CA LEU A 115 8.10 6.84 -24.01
C LEU A 115 9.55 7.32 -24.09
N SER A 116 10.21 7.16 -25.25
CA SER A 116 11.67 7.36 -25.38
C SER A 116 12.47 6.64 -24.28
N SER A 117 11.99 5.47 -23.86
CA SER A 117 12.56 4.68 -22.76
C SER A 117 12.32 3.19 -22.97
N LYS A 118 13.30 2.38 -22.58
CA LYS A 118 13.20 0.92 -22.66
C LYS A 118 12.25 0.37 -21.61
N ILE A 119 11.38 -0.56 -21.99
CA ILE A 119 10.44 -1.22 -21.09
C ILE A 119 11.12 -2.45 -20.46
N ARG A 120 11.22 -2.47 -19.13
CA ARG A 120 11.67 -3.66 -18.39
C ARG A 120 10.52 -4.65 -18.27
N ILE A 121 10.60 -5.77 -18.98
CA ILE A 121 9.65 -6.88 -18.80
C ILE A 121 10.10 -7.66 -17.57
N LEU A 122 9.30 -7.64 -16.53
CA LEU A 122 9.61 -8.36 -15.30
C LEU A 122 9.42 -9.86 -15.46
N THR A 123 10.40 -10.64 -15.02
CA THR A 123 10.22 -12.07 -14.79
C THR A 123 9.26 -12.30 -13.63
N LYS A 124 8.71 -13.53 -13.50
CA LYS A 124 7.84 -13.89 -12.38
C LYS A 124 8.50 -13.64 -11.03
N ASN A 125 9.77 -14.00 -10.90
CA ASN A 125 10.53 -13.81 -9.66
C ASN A 125 10.76 -12.33 -9.35
N GLU A 126 11.12 -11.51 -10.34
CA GLU A 126 11.30 -10.08 -10.16
C GLU A 126 9.98 -9.39 -9.75
N GLU A 127 8.85 -9.78 -10.34
CA GLU A 127 7.52 -9.25 -9.99
C GLU A 127 7.19 -9.54 -8.53
N ALA A 128 7.40 -10.79 -8.08
CA ALA A 128 7.19 -11.20 -6.71
C ALA A 128 8.18 -10.55 -5.72
N GLU A 129 9.46 -10.45 -6.07
CA GLU A 129 10.47 -9.76 -5.24
C GLU A 129 10.14 -8.27 -5.08
N LEU A 130 9.72 -7.59 -6.15
CA LEU A 130 9.30 -6.19 -6.09
C LEU A 130 8.02 -6.00 -5.27
N ALA A 131 7.03 -6.90 -5.38
CA ALA A 131 5.83 -6.87 -4.56
C ALA A 131 6.19 -7.01 -3.07
N ALA A 132 7.03 -8.00 -2.73
CA ALA A 132 7.52 -8.21 -1.37
C ALA A 132 8.33 -7.01 -0.85
N LEU A 133 9.25 -6.49 -1.65
CA LEU A 133 10.08 -5.34 -1.30
C LEU A 133 9.21 -4.10 -1.05
N GLY A 134 8.20 -3.87 -1.90
CA GLY A 134 7.23 -2.78 -1.74
C GLY A 134 6.48 -2.88 -0.41
N LEU A 135 6.15 -4.08 0.03
CA LEU A 135 5.44 -4.28 1.27
C LEU A 135 6.35 -4.15 2.50
N VAL A 136 7.47 -4.88 2.56
CA VAL A 136 8.37 -4.87 3.73
C VAL A 136 9.04 -3.51 3.96
N SER A 137 9.17 -2.70 2.92
CA SER A 137 9.70 -1.33 3.03
C SER A 137 8.70 -0.32 3.60
N ASN A 138 7.42 -0.66 3.58
CA ASN A 138 6.33 0.24 3.96
C ASN A 138 5.54 -0.25 5.17
N VAL A 139 5.52 -1.57 5.43
CA VAL A 139 4.78 -2.17 6.55
C VAL A 139 5.75 -2.95 7.42
N PRO A 140 5.73 -2.78 8.76
CA PRO A 140 6.63 -3.49 9.67
C PRO A 140 6.21 -4.97 9.80
N ILE A 141 6.66 -5.81 8.87
CA ILE A 141 6.37 -7.24 8.84
C ILE A 141 7.56 -8.01 9.41
N LYS A 142 7.35 -8.68 10.54
CA LYS A 142 8.32 -9.66 11.08
C LYS A 142 8.11 -11.04 10.46
N ASN A 143 6.87 -11.55 10.51
CA ASN A 143 6.50 -12.84 9.95
C ASN A 143 5.14 -12.70 9.25
N GLY A 144 4.97 -13.37 8.11
CA GLY A 144 3.73 -13.34 7.36
C GLY A 144 3.82 -13.96 5.98
N ILE A 145 2.67 -14.19 5.37
CA ILE A 145 2.52 -14.54 3.97
C ILE A 145 2.05 -13.29 3.22
N ILE A 146 2.69 -12.97 2.12
CA ILE A 146 2.23 -11.95 1.18
C ILE A 146 1.60 -12.65 -0.02
N ALA A 147 0.45 -12.18 -0.47
CA ALA A 147 -0.14 -12.56 -1.74
C ALA A 147 -0.42 -11.33 -2.58
N ASP A 148 0.09 -11.29 -3.81
CA ASP A 148 -0.26 -10.30 -4.82
C ASP A 148 -1.06 -10.98 -5.92
N LEU A 149 -2.37 -10.71 -5.98
CA LEU A 149 -3.27 -11.30 -6.97
C LEU A 149 -3.43 -10.34 -8.14
N GLY A 150 -2.72 -10.66 -9.22
CA GLY A 150 -2.79 -9.99 -10.50
C GLY A 150 -3.91 -10.51 -11.41
N GLY A 151 -3.91 -10.05 -12.67
CA GLY A 151 -4.85 -10.52 -13.69
C GLY A 151 -4.56 -11.95 -14.14
N GLY A 152 -3.29 -12.28 -14.31
CA GLY A 152 -2.84 -13.56 -14.86
C GLY A 152 -1.90 -14.34 -13.95
N SER A 153 -1.55 -13.83 -12.77
CA SER A 153 -0.66 -14.50 -11.83
C SER A 153 -1.02 -14.21 -10.39
N LEU A 154 -0.58 -15.08 -9.50
CA LEU A 154 -0.60 -14.95 -8.05
C LEU A 154 0.80 -15.17 -7.52
N GLU A 155 1.38 -14.15 -6.90
CA GLU A 155 2.66 -14.22 -6.23
C GLU A 155 2.44 -14.50 -4.73
N LEU A 156 3.05 -15.58 -4.22
CA LEU A 156 3.03 -15.97 -2.81
C LEU A 156 4.43 -15.86 -2.22
N ILE A 157 4.58 -15.11 -1.14
CA ILE A 157 5.89 -14.87 -0.53
C ILE A 157 5.83 -15.09 0.97
N LEU A 158 6.73 -15.92 1.49
CA LEU A 158 6.89 -16.14 2.92
C LEU A 158 7.96 -15.20 3.49
N ILE A 159 7.55 -14.39 4.46
CA ILE A 159 8.44 -13.53 5.25
C ILE A 159 8.68 -14.17 6.63
N LYS A 160 9.94 -14.33 7.01
CA LYS A 160 10.35 -14.69 8.38
C LYS A 160 11.48 -13.77 8.83
N LYS A 161 11.35 -13.23 10.05
CA LYS A 161 12.31 -12.27 10.64
C LYS A 161 12.59 -11.07 9.72
N GLY A 162 11.53 -10.56 9.05
CA GLY A 162 11.64 -9.43 8.13
C GLY A 162 12.35 -9.70 6.80
N LYS A 163 12.64 -10.96 6.47
CA LYS A 163 13.35 -11.36 5.23
C LYS A 163 12.50 -12.32 4.40
N ILE A 164 12.60 -12.20 3.08
CA ILE A 164 12.00 -13.15 2.13
C ILE A 164 12.69 -14.52 2.34
N LYS A 165 11.90 -15.56 2.54
CA LYS A 165 12.35 -16.94 2.74
C LYS A 165 11.96 -17.87 1.63
N LYS A 166 10.73 -17.72 1.13
CA LYS A 166 10.19 -18.51 0.03
C LYS A 166 9.39 -17.59 -0.89
N LEU A 167 9.35 -17.95 -2.14
CA LEU A 167 8.64 -17.23 -3.18
C LEU A 167 8.13 -18.25 -4.19
N GLU A 168 6.85 -18.09 -4.57
CA GLU A 168 6.19 -18.87 -5.61
C GLU A 168 5.39 -17.90 -6.47
N SER A 169 5.43 -18.09 -7.78
CA SER A 169 4.56 -17.40 -8.74
C SER A 169 3.75 -18.42 -9.51
N LEU A 170 2.44 -18.33 -9.38
CA LEU A 170 1.48 -19.26 -9.95
C LEU A 170 0.77 -18.59 -11.12
N ASP A 171 0.53 -19.35 -12.21
CA ASP A 171 -0.20 -18.87 -13.39
C ASP A 171 -1.73 -18.89 -13.17
N ILE A 172 -2.16 -18.41 -12.01
CA ILE A 172 -3.57 -18.21 -11.67
C ILE A 172 -3.79 -16.74 -11.34
N GLY A 173 -4.85 -16.16 -11.86
CA GLY A 173 -5.17 -14.76 -11.66
C GLY A 173 -6.67 -14.51 -11.78
N HIS A 174 -7.13 -13.33 -11.41
CA HIS A 174 -8.58 -13.06 -11.42
C HIS A 174 -9.20 -13.05 -12.84
N LEU A 175 -8.39 -12.97 -13.90
CA LEU A 175 -8.84 -13.07 -15.30
C LEU A 175 -8.84 -14.49 -15.85
N ILE A 176 -8.26 -15.46 -15.12
CA ILE A 176 -8.12 -16.85 -15.54
C ILE A 176 -9.17 -17.66 -14.75
N PRO A 177 -10.21 -18.21 -15.39
CA PRO A 177 -11.12 -19.15 -14.73
C PRO A 177 -10.35 -20.35 -14.22
N VAL A 178 -10.50 -20.70 -12.96
CA VAL A 178 -9.82 -21.84 -12.35
C VAL A 178 -10.83 -22.65 -11.53
N ASN A 179 -10.79 -23.96 -11.66
CA ASN A 179 -11.62 -24.87 -10.89
C ASN A 179 -11.15 -24.91 -9.43
N GLN A 180 -12.11 -25.02 -8.51
CA GLN A 180 -11.83 -25.04 -7.06
C GLN A 180 -10.90 -26.22 -6.68
N HIS A 181 -11.10 -27.40 -7.21
CA HIS A 181 -10.24 -28.56 -6.93
C HIS A 181 -8.80 -28.36 -7.40
N GLU A 182 -8.63 -27.75 -8.58
CA GLU A 182 -7.30 -27.44 -9.11
C GLU A 182 -6.57 -26.43 -8.24
N ILE A 183 -7.25 -25.38 -7.79
CA ILE A 183 -6.68 -24.37 -6.87
C ILE A 183 -6.24 -25.00 -5.57
N ILE A 184 -7.10 -25.82 -4.94
CA ILE A 184 -6.78 -26.48 -3.67
C ILE A 184 -5.56 -27.39 -3.81
N ASN A 185 -5.51 -28.21 -4.87
CA ASN A 185 -4.39 -29.10 -5.10
C ASN A 185 -3.11 -28.33 -5.36
N LEU A 186 -3.17 -27.24 -6.13
CA LEU A 186 -2.05 -26.37 -6.38
C LEU A 186 -1.52 -25.77 -5.07
N PHE A 187 -2.38 -25.23 -4.21
CA PHE A 187 -1.93 -24.66 -2.93
C PHE A 187 -1.41 -25.72 -1.96
N LYS A 188 -2.02 -26.91 -1.93
CA LYS A 188 -1.55 -28.03 -1.09
C LYS A 188 -0.19 -28.57 -1.55
N SER A 189 0.17 -28.46 -2.83
CA SER A 189 1.48 -28.87 -3.35
C SER A 189 2.62 -27.97 -2.83
N ILE A 190 2.32 -26.75 -2.41
CA ILE A 190 3.27 -25.79 -1.85
C ILE A 190 3.52 -26.12 -0.37
N LYS A 191 4.49 -26.97 -0.08
CA LYS A 191 4.76 -27.49 1.27
C LYS A 191 4.88 -26.40 2.34
N TRP A 192 5.56 -25.30 2.04
CA TRP A 192 5.76 -24.22 3.02
C TRP A 192 4.47 -23.44 3.31
N LEU A 193 3.52 -23.40 2.40
CA LEU A 193 2.23 -22.73 2.57
C LEU A 193 1.40 -23.44 3.63
N LYS A 194 1.27 -24.76 3.55
CA LYS A 194 0.59 -25.61 4.52
C LYS A 194 1.19 -25.53 5.94
N ASN A 195 2.52 -25.31 6.03
CA ASN A 195 3.25 -25.22 7.29
C ASN A 195 3.33 -23.78 7.83
N SER A 196 2.44 -22.89 7.38
CA SER A 196 2.47 -21.46 7.73
C SER A 196 1.18 -21.00 8.42
N ASN A 197 0.61 -21.88 9.26
CA ASN A 197 -0.64 -21.61 10.00
C ASN A 197 -0.44 -20.50 11.06
N ASN A 198 -1.54 -19.85 11.42
CA ASN A 198 -1.59 -18.84 12.50
C ASN A 198 -0.63 -17.66 12.35
N ILE A 199 -0.19 -17.35 11.14
CA ILE A 199 0.57 -16.13 10.83
C ILE A 199 -0.30 -15.11 10.11
N ASN A 200 0.11 -13.83 10.08
CA ASN A 200 -0.63 -12.81 9.35
C ASN A 200 -0.50 -13.01 7.84
N PHE A 201 -1.62 -12.79 7.15
CA PHE A 201 -1.69 -12.79 5.70
C PHE A 201 -1.81 -11.34 5.19
N TYR A 202 -1.01 -10.97 4.21
CA TYR A 202 -0.98 -9.63 3.63
C TYR A 202 -1.40 -9.69 2.17
N GLY A 203 -2.64 -9.23 1.89
CA GLY A 203 -3.17 -9.14 0.54
C GLY A 203 -2.80 -7.82 -0.14
N THR A 204 -2.22 -7.89 -1.34
CA THR A 204 -1.91 -6.74 -2.18
C THR A 204 -2.48 -6.94 -3.60
N GLY A 205 -2.42 -5.92 -4.43
CA GLY A 205 -3.02 -5.96 -5.76
C GLY A 205 -4.45 -5.43 -5.81
N GLY A 206 -4.98 -5.40 -7.02
CA GLY A 206 -6.28 -4.79 -7.31
C GLY A 206 -7.46 -5.55 -6.74
N SER A 207 -7.39 -6.88 -6.77
CA SER A 207 -8.44 -7.77 -6.29
C SER A 207 -8.58 -7.69 -4.77
N PHE A 208 -7.48 -7.80 -4.03
CA PHE A 208 -7.49 -7.65 -2.57
C PHE A 208 -8.02 -6.29 -2.13
N ARG A 209 -7.68 -5.20 -2.86
CA ARG A 209 -8.25 -3.87 -2.56
C ARG A 209 -9.74 -3.80 -2.79
N SER A 210 -10.27 -4.47 -3.81
CA SER A 210 -11.72 -4.54 -4.04
C SER A 210 -12.43 -5.32 -2.93
N LEU A 211 -11.86 -6.43 -2.49
CA LEU A 211 -12.36 -7.20 -1.34
C LEU A 211 -12.31 -6.39 -0.05
N GLY A 212 -11.23 -5.62 0.18
CA GLY A 212 -11.15 -4.69 1.31
C GLY A 212 -12.20 -3.58 1.26
N SER A 213 -12.48 -3.03 0.08
CA SER A 213 -13.54 -2.03 -0.12
C SER A 213 -14.94 -2.62 0.13
N ALA A 214 -15.17 -3.86 -0.32
CA ALA A 214 -16.39 -4.60 -0.04
C ALA A 214 -16.59 -4.81 1.48
N TYR A 215 -15.55 -5.25 2.19
CA TYR A 215 -15.61 -5.39 3.64
C TYR A 215 -15.98 -4.09 4.36
N ILE A 216 -15.34 -2.97 4.00
CA ILE A 216 -15.60 -1.66 4.60
C ILE A 216 -17.07 -1.28 4.43
N LYS A 217 -17.66 -1.51 3.25
CA LYS A 217 -19.05 -1.18 2.96
C LYS A 217 -20.04 -2.16 3.61
N ASP A 218 -19.83 -3.47 3.48
CA ASP A 218 -20.71 -4.52 4.02
C ASP A 218 -20.75 -4.49 5.55
N SER A 219 -19.60 -4.34 6.21
CA SER A 219 -19.51 -4.31 7.68
C SER A 219 -19.72 -2.93 8.29
N ASN A 220 -20.01 -1.91 7.49
CA ASN A 220 -20.11 -0.52 7.93
C ASN A 220 -18.87 -0.06 8.75
N TYR A 221 -17.68 -0.50 8.32
CA TYR A 221 -16.42 -0.24 8.99
C TYR A 221 -16.14 1.27 9.10
N PRO A 222 -15.69 1.79 10.25
CA PRO A 222 -15.67 3.23 10.52
C PRO A 222 -14.65 4.03 9.73
N LEU A 223 -13.61 3.40 9.17
CA LEU A 223 -12.54 4.08 8.46
C LEU A 223 -12.50 3.66 6.98
N TYR A 224 -12.77 4.60 6.07
CA TYR A 224 -12.71 4.40 4.63
C TYR A 224 -11.26 4.44 4.09
N LEU A 225 -10.41 3.58 4.62
CA LEU A 225 -9.02 3.43 4.20
C LEU A 225 -8.73 1.94 4.00
N ILE A 226 -8.27 1.57 2.80
CA ILE A 226 -7.99 0.15 2.50
C ILE A 226 -6.63 -0.27 3.06
N HIS A 227 -5.63 0.61 2.96
CA HIS A 227 -4.28 0.29 3.40
C HIS A 227 -4.20 0.13 4.93
N GLY A 228 -3.79 -1.04 5.38
CA GLY A 228 -3.72 -1.38 6.81
C GLY A 228 -5.03 -1.91 7.40
N LEU A 229 -6.07 -2.12 6.57
CA LEU A 229 -7.30 -2.77 6.98
C LEU A 229 -7.00 -4.20 7.44
N SER A 230 -7.37 -4.51 8.68
CA SER A 230 -7.18 -5.83 9.28
C SER A 230 -8.53 -6.49 9.49
N ILE A 231 -8.74 -7.64 8.84
CA ILE A 231 -9.97 -8.40 8.86
C ILE A 231 -9.68 -9.73 9.58
N LYS A 232 -10.59 -10.17 10.45
CA LYS A 232 -10.52 -11.50 11.04
C LYS A 232 -10.76 -12.56 9.96
N THR A 233 -10.16 -13.72 10.11
CA THR A 233 -10.26 -14.80 9.12
C THR A 233 -11.70 -15.24 8.91
N GLU A 234 -12.48 -15.42 9.99
CA GLU A 234 -13.89 -15.81 9.92
C GLU A 234 -14.72 -14.75 9.17
N SER A 235 -14.51 -13.47 9.48
CA SER A 235 -15.21 -12.37 8.78
C SER A 235 -14.84 -12.27 7.31
N SER A 236 -13.61 -12.67 6.95
CA SER A 236 -13.19 -12.72 5.55
C SER A 236 -13.88 -13.83 4.78
N VAL A 237 -13.98 -15.03 5.36
CA VAL A 237 -14.68 -16.17 4.73
C VAL A 237 -16.14 -15.80 4.48
N LEU A 238 -16.85 -15.29 5.49
CA LEU A 238 -18.26 -14.87 5.35
C LEU A 238 -18.44 -13.80 4.25
N LEU A 239 -17.51 -12.85 4.12
CA LEU A 239 -17.56 -11.87 3.04
C LEU A 239 -17.37 -12.51 1.67
N LEU A 240 -16.44 -13.46 1.56
CA LEU A 240 -16.13 -14.12 0.29
C LEU A 240 -17.31 -14.97 -0.18
N ASP A 241 -18.00 -15.67 0.74
CA ASP A 241 -19.23 -16.41 0.46
C ASP A 241 -20.30 -15.47 -0.11
N LYS A 242 -20.58 -14.36 0.58
CA LYS A 242 -21.55 -13.35 0.10
C LYS A 242 -21.20 -12.79 -1.30
N ILE A 243 -19.91 -12.60 -1.60
CA ILE A 243 -19.46 -12.10 -2.92
C ILE A 243 -19.66 -13.17 -4.00
N MET A 244 -19.42 -14.43 -3.69
CA MET A 244 -19.63 -15.55 -4.63
C MET A 244 -21.12 -15.74 -4.95
N ASP A 245 -22.00 -15.53 -3.97
CA ASP A 245 -23.46 -15.64 -4.13
C ASP A 245 -24.07 -14.42 -4.85
N ALA A 246 -23.40 -13.25 -4.84
CA ALA A 246 -23.91 -12.05 -5.46
C ALA A 246 -24.07 -12.19 -6.99
N GLU A 247 -25.26 -11.88 -7.53
CA GLU A 247 -25.54 -12.05 -8.97
C GLU A 247 -24.97 -10.91 -9.83
N LYS A 248 -25.28 -9.67 -9.52
CA LYS A 248 -24.99 -8.51 -10.39
C LYS A 248 -24.05 -7.49 -9.79
N GLU A 249 -24.22 -7.16 -8.52
CA GLU A 249 -23.42 -6.14 -7.84
C GLU A 249 -23.17 -6.49 -6.38
N PHE A 250 -22.13 -5.89 -5.80
CA PHE A 250 -21.83 -6.00 -4.38
C PHE A 250 -21.33 -4.64 -3.85
N PRO A 251 -21.77 -4.20 -2.66
CA PRO A 251 -21.35 -2.93 -2.09
C PRO A 251 -19.81 -2.80 -2.00
N GLY A 252 -19.28 -1.70 -2.52
CA GLY A 252 -17.83 -1.44 -2.49
C GLY A 252 -17.01 -2.12 -3.59
N ILE A 253 -17.63 -2.93 -4.46
CA ILE A 253 -16.98 -3.51 -5.63
C ILE A 253 -17.36 -2.70 -6.87
N PRO A 254 -16.40 -2.13 -7.62
CA PRO A 254 -16.72 -1.44 -8.87
C PRO A 254 -17.35 -2.37 -9.90
N GLN A 255 -18.36 -1.91 -10.64
CA GLN A 255 -19.08 -2.70 -11.64
C GLN A 255 -18.16 -3.37 -12.66
N ASN A 256 -17.12 -2.68 -13.11
CA ASN A 256 -16.15 -3.23 -14.08
C ASN A 256 -15.29 -4.36 -13.52
N ARG A 257 -15.38 -4.65 -12.21
CA ARG A 257 -14.70 -5.78 -11.55
C ARG A 257 -15.62 -6.95 -11.25
N MET A 258 -16.93 -6.74 -11.26
CA MET A 258 -17.90 -7.80 -10.95
C MET A 258 -17.67 -9.08 -11.77
N PRO A 259 -17.38 -9.02 -13.08
CA PRO A 259 -17.17 -10.24 -13.87
C PRO A 259 -15.99 -11.12 -13.40
N THR A 260 -15.03 -10.53 -12.69
CA THR A 260 -13.77 -11.22 -12.31
C THR A 260 -13.59 -11.35 -10.79
N ILE A 261 -14.45 -10.69 -10.00
CA ILE A 261 -14.27 -10.66 -8.55
C ILE A 261 -14.61 -12.00 -7.90
N LYS A 262 -15.56 -12.74 -8.44
CA LYS A 262 -15.92 -14.08 -7.96
C LYS A 262 -14.73 -15.03 -8.07
N ASN A 263 -14.00 -14.99 -9.19
CA ASN A 263 -12.79 -15.78 -9.34
C ASN A 263 -11.70 -15.37 -8.34
N ALA A 264 -11.52 -14.06 -8.11
CA ALA A 264 -10.61 -13.58 -7.08
C ALA A 264 -11.04 -14.02 -5.67
N ALA A 265 -12.34 -14.03 -5.38
CA ALA A 265 -12.88 -14.49 -4.10
C ALA A 265 -12.64 -16.00 -3.90
N ASN A 266 -12.87 -16.80 -4.94
CA ASN A 266 -12.60 -18.24 -4.93
C ASN A 266 -11.10 -18.53 -4.66
N ILE A 267 -10.19 -17.86 -5.37
CA ILE A 267 -8.74 -17.99 -5.14
C ILE A 267 -8.38 -17.64 -3.69
N MET A 268 -8.90 -16.52 -3.18
CA MET A 268 -8.60 -16.07 -1.83
C MET A 268 -9.17 -17.00 -0.76
N GLN A 269 -10.40 -17.52 -0.94
CA GLN A 269 -11.03 -18.45 0.00
C GLN A 269 -10.23 -19.75 0.12
N ASN A 270 -9.83 -20.33 -1.02
CA ASN A 270 -9.02 -21.54 -1.01
C ASN A 270 -7.62 -21.31 -0.42
N LEU A 271 -7.05 -20.13 -0.63
CA LEU A 271 -5.78 -19.76 0.00
C LEU A 271 -5.90 -19.63 1.52
N ILE A 272 -6.99 -19.04 2.01
CA ILE A 272 -7.29 -18.93 3.44
C ILE A 272 -7.47 -20.33 4.06
N LEU A 273 -8.21 -21.22 3.39
CA LEU A 273 -8.43 -22.60 3.86
C LEU A 273 -7.12 -23.38 4.01
N VAL A 274 -6.16 -23.18 3.10
CA VAL A 274 -4.87 -23.89 3.15
C VAL A 274 -3.90 -23.28 4.15
N CYS A 275 -3.89 -21.95 4.29
CA CYS A 275 -2.92 -21.23 5.14
C CYS A 275 -3.37 -21.07 6.59
N ASP A 276 -4.69 -21.14 6.85
CA ASP A 276 -5.29 -20.82 8.15
C ASP A 276 -4.65 -19.59 8.84
N PRO A 277 -4.76 -18.42 8.24
CA PRO A 277 -4.06 -17.24 8.75
C PRO A 277 -4.73 -16.69 10.01
N LYS A 278 -3.95 -16.10 10.91
CA LYS A 278 -4.49 -15.42 12.10
C LYS A 278 -5.43 -14.27 11.74
N LYS A 279 -5.13 -13.53 10.71
CA LYS A 279 -5.91 -12.42 10.16
C LYS A 279 -5.39 -12.01 8.80
N ILE A 280 -6.23 -11.35 8.04
CA ILE A 280 -5.93 -10.82 6.71
C ILE A 280 -5.74 -9.31 6.81
N ILE A 281 -4.63 -8.81 6.29
CA ILE A 281 -4.30 -7.39 6.26
C ILE A 281 -4.25 -6.95 4.80
N ILE A 282 -5.16 -6.07 4.41
CA ILE A 282 -5.17 -5.54 3.04
C ILE A 282 -4.22 -4.35 2.96
N THR A 283 -3.39 -4.34 1.92
CA THR A 283 -2.40 -3.28 1.74
C THR A 283 -2.59 -2.51 0.44
N GLY A 284 -2.22 -1.24 0.48
CA GLY A 284 -2.19 -0.36 -0.70
C GLY A 284 -0.84 -0.36 -1.42
N THR A 285 0.09 -1.22 -1.02
CA THR A 285 1.40 -1.35 -1.65
C THR A 285 1.31 -2.06 -3.01
N SER A 286 2.36 -1.96 -3.79
CA SER A 286 2.42 -2.53 -5.14
C SER A 286 3.86 -2.68 -5.60
N ILE A 287 4.08 -3.31 -6.75
CA ILE A 287 5.39 -3.41 -7.40
C ILE A 287 6.07 -2.05 -7.58
N ARG A 288 5.30 -0.96 -7.75
CA ARG A 288 5.84 0.41 -7.86
C ARG A 288 6.55 0.85 -6.58
N ASP A 289 6.01 0.49 -5.42
CA ASP A 289 6.65 0.74 -4.13
C ASP A 289 7.95 -0.07 -4.02
N GLY A 290 7.98 -1.28 -4.58
CA GLY A 290 9.17 -2.12 -4.71
C GLY A 290 10.24 -1.46 -5.59
N ILE A 291 9.86 -0.93 -6.75
CA ILE A 291 10.77 -0.20 -7.65
C ILE A 291 11.36 1.03 -6.95
N VAL A 292 10.53 1.83 -6.25
CA VAL A 292 11.03 2.96 -5.45
C VAL A 292 12.02 2.50 -4.39
N SER A 293 11.77 1.37 -3.75
CA SER A 293 12.66 0.81 -2.72
C SER A 293 13.95 0.22 -3.33
N GLU A 294 13.86 -0.43 -4.49
CA GLU A 294 15.01 -0.93 -5.24
C GLU A 294 15.95 0.21 -5.64
N LEU A 295 15.41 1.34 -6.07
CA LEU A 295 16.17 2.54 -6.40
C LEU A 295 16.77 3.24 -5.16
N ASN A 296 16.23 3.00 -3.97
CA ASN A 296 16.67 3.60 -2.70
C ASN A 296 16.87 2.58 -1.57
N PRO A 297 17.86 1.70 -1.67
CA PRO A 297 18.06 0.60 -0.71
C PRO A 297 18.31 1.04 0.73
N SER A 298 18.84 2.24 0.94
CA SER A 298 19.08 2.78 2.29
C SER A 298 17.80 3.03 3.10
N LYS A 299 16.63 2.97 2.47
CA LYS A 299 15.32 3.12 3.12
C LYS A 299 14.69 1.81 3.56
N ILE A 300 15.14 0.68 2.99
CA ILE A 300 14.58 -0.66 3.25
C ILE A 300 14.80 -1.10 4.70
N ILE A 301 15.83 -0.56 5.36
CA ILE A 301 16.37 -1.09 6.62
C ILE A 301 15.60 -0.59 7.85
N ASN A 302 14.79 0.45 7.74
CA ASN A 302 14.10 0.98 8.92
C ASN A 302 12.77 1.66 8.59
N PRO A 303 11.64 0.91 8.59
CA PRO A 303 10.30 1.49 8.44
C PRO A 303 9.94 2.50 9.54
N ASP A 304 10.67 2.47 10.67
CA ASP A 304 10.53 3.43 11.77
C ASP A 304 11.25 4.76 11.52
N LYS A 305 12.13 4.84 10.53
CA LYS A 305 12.72 6.12 10.14
C LYS A 305 11.66 6.98 9.44
N SER A 306 11.12 7.89 10.20
CA SER A 306 10.13 8.91 9.85
C SER A 306 10.58 9.93 8.79
N SER A 307 11.35 9.51 7.79
CA SER A 307 11.82 10.40 6.73
C SER A 307 10.68 11.08 5.96
N ASN A 308 9.53 10.41 5.88
CA ASN A 308 8.35 10.93 5.22
C ASN A 308 7.65 12.02 6.06
N ILE A 309 7.75 11.97 7.38
CA ILE A 309 7.13 12.94 8.28
C ILE A 309 7.79 14.31 8.16
N LYS A 310 9.11 14.35 7.98
CA LYS A 310 9.85 15.62 7.80
C LYS A 310 9.28 16.48 6.67
N TYR A 311 8.66 15.87 5.66
CA TYR A 311 8.00 16.62 4.60
C TYR A 311 6.76 17.37 5.08
N PHE A 312 5.93 16.70 5.91
CA PHE A 312 4.69 17.27 6.46
C PHE A 312 4.93 18.23 7.62
N THR A 313 6.16 18.26 8.13
CA THR A 313 6.55 19.08 9.28
C THR A 313 7.58 20.16 8.91
N LYS A 314 7.78 20.43 7.62
CA LYS A 314 8.73 21.46 7.16
C LYS A 314 8.40 22.87 7.66
N ASN A 315 7.14 23.18 7.85
CA ASN A 315 6.64 24.50 8.24
C ASN A 315 6.26 24.55 9.72
N GLN A 316 7.00 23.87 10.60
CA GLN A 316 6.79 23.98 12.03
C GLN A 316 7.24 25.36 12.54
N ARG A 317 6.58 25.85 13.61
CA ARG A 317 6.86 27.17 14.18
C ARG A 317 8.30 27.31 14.69
N PHE A 318 8.88 26.21 15.20
CA PHE A 318 10.22 26.24 15.81
C PHE A 318 11.10 25.09 15.33
N ASN A 319 12.31 25.37 14.93
CA ASN A 319 13.33 24.34 14.68
C ASN A 319 13.71 23.67 16.02
N GLY A 320 13.75 22.33 16.01
CA GLY A 320 14.13 21.56 17.21
C GLY A 320 13.01 21.29 18.23
N MET A 321 11.81 21.86 18.07
CA MET A 321 10.68 21.67 18.95
C MET A 321 10.41 20.19 19.26
N GLN A 322 10.54 19.32 18.27
CA GLN A 322 10.32 17.87 18.42
C GLN A 322 11.26 17.22 19.44
N SER A 323 12.52 17.63 19.47
CA SER A 323 13.51 17.10 20.42
C SER A 323 13.31 17.64 21.82
N ALA A 324 12.88 18.89 21.96
CA ALA A 324 12.55 19.49 23.25
C ALA A 324 11.31 18.82 23.87
N ILE A 325 10.23 18.65 23.09
CA ILE A 325 9.03 17.92 23.54
C ILE A 325 9.40 16.50 23.97
N LYS A 326 10.21 15.81 23.17
CA LYS A 326 10.63 14.44 23.49
C LYS A 326 11.38 14.37 24.83
N LYS A 327 12.36 15.26 25.05
CA LYS A 327 13.13 15.32 26.30
C LYS A 327 12.25 15.58 27.52
N PHE A 328 11.27 16.47 27.39
CA PHE A 328 10.31 16.77 28.44
C PHE A 328 9.50 15.55 28.86
N PHE A 329 9.16 14.68 27.90
CA PHE A 329 8.30 13.54 28.14
C PHE A 329 9.01 12.21 28.41
N ASP A 330 10.27 12.05 27.99
CA ASP A 330 10.99 10.78 28.12
C ASP A 330 10.89 10.15 29.53
N PRO A 331 10.91 10.91 30.65
CA PRO A 331 10.76 10.35 31.99
C PRO A 331 9.37 9.76 32.30
N LEU A 332 8.32 10.29 31.66
CA LEU A 332 6.92 9.89 31.91
C LEU A 332 6.41 8.82 30.93
N MET A 333 7.23 8.49 29.93
CA MET A 333 6.79 7.71 28.78
C MET A 333 6.50 6.25 29.07
N GLU A 334 7.28 5.60 29.93
CA GLU A 334 7.11 4.17 30.22
C GLU A 334 5.82 3.92 30.98
N ASP A 335 5.46 4.80 31.89
CA ASP A 335 4.23 4.71 32.69
C ASP A 335 2.97 5.05 31.91
N LEU A 336 3.02 6.09 31.06
CA LEU A 336 1.86 6.58 30.33
C LEU A 336 1.51 5.77 29.07
N VAL A 337 2.51 5.25 28.37
CA VAL A 337 2.31 4.74 27.01
C VAL A 337 2.79 3.29 26.83
N GLY A 338 3.74 2.85 27.65
CA GLY A 338 4.38 1.54 27.52
C GLY A 338 5.22 1.38 26.23
N LEU A 339 6.08 0.38 26.23
CA LEU A 339 7.05 0.15 25.13
C LEU A 339 6.41 -0.02 23.74
N LYS A 340 5.19 -0.57 23.67
CA LYS A 340 4.49 -0.81 22.39
C LYS A 340 4.12 0.47 21.66
N LEU A 341 3.84 1.56 22.39
CA LEU A 341 3.38 2.83 21.81
C LEU A 341 4.52 3.86 21.67
N LYS A 342 5.75 3.55 22.11
CA LYS A 342 6.91 4.45 22.03
C LYS A 342 7.14 5.01 20.60
N ARG A 343 6.88 4.19 19.57
CA ARG A 343 6.93 4.63 18.17
C ARG A 343 5.86 5.68 17.86
N LEU A 344 4.62 5.43 18.28
CA LEU A 344 3.50 6.34 18.02
C LEU A 344 3.66 7.66 18.75
N PHE A 345 4.18 7.62 19.96
CA PHE A 345 4.52 8.83 20.71
C PHE A 345 5.55 9.69 19.96
N LYS A 346 6.63 9.08 19.47
CA LYS A 346 7.62 9.80 18.66
C LYS A 346 6.99 10.47 17.45
N LEU A 347 6.05 9.80 16.79
CA LEU A 347 5.28 10.36 15.70
C LEU A 347 4.37 11.51 16.15
N ALA A 348 3.73 11.37 17.32
CA ALA A 348 2.90 12.42 17.89
C ALA A 348 3.73 13.70 18.18
N CYS A 349 4.92 13.56 18.77
CA CYS A 349 5.84 14.70 18.96
C CYS A 349 6.18 15.38 17.63
N GLN A 350 6.46 14.58 16.58
CA GLN A 350 6.82 15.12 15.27
C GLN A 350 5.67 15.84 14.58
N LEU A 351 4.43 15.37 14.77
CA LEU A 351 3.22 15.88 14.13
C LEU A 351 2.45 16.87 15.02
N SER A 352 2.95 17.16 16.20
CA SER A 352 2.27 18.00 17.21
C SER A 352 1.86 19.39 16.69
N ASP A 353 2.54 19.91 15.68
CA ASP A 353 2.31 21.24 15.12
C ASP A 353 1.76 21.23 13.68
N ILE A 354 1.15 20.11 13.25
CA ILE A 354 0.73 19.90 11.86
C ILE A 354 -0.34 20.90 11.36
N SER A 355 -1.11 21.50 12.25
CA SER A 355 -2.20 22.44 11.93
C SER A 355 -2.09 23.76 12.70
N TRP A 356 -0.88 24.18 13.06
CA TRP A 356 -0.68 25.38 13.85
C TRP A 356 -1.17 26.67 13.18
N ASN A 357 -1.13 26.71 11.84
CA ASN A 357 -1.52 27.84 11.01
C ASN A 357 -3.00 27.86 10.59
N GLU A 358 -3.79 26.89 11.08
CA GLU A 358 -5.24 26.86 10.83
C GLU A 358 -5.99 27.76 11.82
N LEU A 359 -7.26 28.06 11.52
CA LEU A 359 -8.15 28.78 12.43
C LEU A 359 -8.25 28.05 13.78
N SER A 360 -8.11 28.80 14.88
CA SER A 360 -7.99 28.24 16.25
C SER A 360 -9.05 27.21 16.58
N ASP A 361 -10.30 27.49 16.23
CA ASP A 361 -11.46 26.67 16.61
C ASP A 361 -11.54 25.35 15.81
N LEU A 362 -10.90 25.31 14.65
CA LEU A 362 -10.89 24.16 13.75
C LEU A 362 -9.61 23.31 13.84
N ARG A 363 -8.56 23.82 14.49
CA ARG A 363 -7.22 23.18 14.52
C ARG A 363 -7.25 21.72 14.93
N GLY A 364 -8.04 21.38 15.95
CA GLY A 364 -8.13 20.01 16.44
C GLY A 364 -8.73 19.06 15.41
N ALA A 365 -9.86 19.44 14.82
CA ALA A 365 -10.55 18.64 13.82
C ALA A 365 -9.69 18.48 12.54
N ILE A 366 -9.16 19.58 12.02
CA ILE A 366 -8.30 19.55 10.81
C ILE A 366 -7.03 18.74 11.07
N ALA A 367 -6.41 18.87 12.25
CA ALA A 367 -5.23 18.07 12.58
C ALA A 367 -5.52 16.57 12.58
N ALA A 368 -6.63 16.17 13.19
CA ALA A 368 -7.04 14.77 13.21
C ALA A 368 -7.32 14.23 11.81
N GLU A 369 -8.05 14.95 10.97
CA GLU A 369 -8.32 14.57 9.58
C GLU A 369 -7.04 14.49 8.75
N ARG A 370 -6.12 15.44 8.91
CA ARG A 370 -4.79 15.39 8.27
C ARG A 370 -4.04 14.13 8.67
N ILE A 371 -4.00 13.78 9.97
CA ILE A 371 -3.34 12.54 10.43
C ILE A 371 -3.98 11.30 9.81
N ILE A 372 -5.30 11.26 9.74
CA ILE A 372 -6.04 10.13 9.15
C ILE A 372 -5.70 10.00 7.65
N SER A 373 -5.60 11.11 6.94
CA SER A 373 -5.35 11.14 5.49
C SER A 373 -3.87 11.07 5.09
N LEU A 374 -2.91 11.25 6.03
CA LEU A 374 -1.49 11.20 5.72
C LEU A 374 -1.10 9.87 5.05
N PRO A 375 -0.29 9.89 3.97
CA PRO A 375 0.14 8.69 3.27
C PRO A 375 1.25 7.93 4.03
N LEU A 376 1.04 7.72 5.32
CA LEU A 376 1.92 6.96 6.21
C LEU A 376 1.58 5.47 6.10
N LYS A 377 2.32 4.74 5.29
CA LYS A 377 2.07 3.33 5.01
C LYS A 377 2.48 2.38 6.13
N ASN A 378 3.25 2.85 7.11
CA ASN A 378 3.68 2.07 8.27
C ASN A 378 2.69 2.13 9.46
N LEU A 379 1.52 2.76 9.30
CA LEU A 379 0.48 2.85 10.33
C LEU A 379 -0.71 1.93 9.99
N LEU A 380 -1.07 1.08 10.93
CA LEU A 380 -2.34 0.36 10.93
C LEU A 380 -3.49 1.28 11.37
N HIS A 381 -4.73 0.87 11.10
CA HIS A 381 -5.91 1.70 11.39
C HIS A 381 -5.97 2.15 12.86
N LYS A 382 -5.80 1.24 13.81
CA LYS A 382 -5.79 1.59 15.24
C LYS A 382 -4.71 2.60 15.59
N GLU A 383 -3.50 2.40 15.09
CA GLU A 383 -2.37 3.31 15.34
C GLU A 383 -2.64 4.71 14.77
N ARG A 384 -3.27 4.76 13.61
CA ARG A 384 -3.64 6.01 12.94
C ARG A 384 -4.69 6.77 13.73
N ILE A 385 -5.73 6.07 14.21
CA ILE A 385 -6.79 6.68 15.03
C ILE A 385 -6.25 7.11 16.38
N TRP A 386 -5.39 6.31 17.02
CA TRP A 386 -4.71 6.71 18.26
C TRP A 386 -3.92 8.02 18.07
N LEU A 387 -3.14 8.11 17.00
CA LEU A 387 -2.34 9.29 16.69
C LEU A 387 -3.23 10.51 16.39
N ALA A 388 -4.30 10.34 15.62
CA ALA A 388 -5.27 11.40 15.33
C ALA A 388 -5.94 11.92 16.62
N GLN A 389 -6.32 11.02 17.52
CA GLN A 389 -6.91 11.36 18.82
C GLN A 389 -5.91 12.12 19.72
N ALA A 390 -4.66 11.69 19.79
CA ALA A 390 -3.62 12.37 20.55
C ALA A 390 -3.39 13.81 20.03
N ILE A 391 -3.28 13.96 18.71
CA ILE A 391 -3.08 15.28 18.10
C ILE A 391 -4.35 16.18 18.22
N TYR A 392 -5.54 15.58 18.16
CA TYR A 392 -6.78 16.31 18.43
C TYR A 392 -6.73 16.98 19.83
N HIS A 393 -6.46 16.20 20.88
CA HIS A 393 -6.41 16.71 22.25
C HIS A 393 -5.26 17.68 22.52
N ARG A 394 -4.17 17.58 21.78
CA ARG A 394 -3.09 18.56 21.82
C ARG A 394 -3.61 19.97 21.45
N TYR A 395 -4.56 20.09 20.53
CA TYR A 395 -5.13 21.39 20.13
C TYR A 395 -6.31 21.82 20.99
N VAL A 396 -7.21 20.90 21.29
CA VAL A 396 -8.46 21.20 21.99
C VAL A 396 -8.26 21.28 23.52
N GLY A 397 -7.38 20.47 24.10
CA GLY A 397 -7.11 20.43 25.55
C GLY A 397 -8.21 19.75 26.33
N LEU A 398 -8.38 20.17 27.61
CA LEU A 398 -9.35 19.60 28.53
C LEU A 398 -10.77 20.15 28.36
N LYS A 399 -10.92 21.30 27.72
CA LYS A 399 -12.20 22.01 27.59
C LYS A 399 -13.24 21.23 26.79
N ASP A 400 -12.79 20.45 25.83
CA ASP A 400 -13.68 19.64 25.00
C ASP A 400 -13.45 18.16 25.29
N LYS A 401 -14.42 17.55 25.99
CA LYS A 401 -14.47 16.09 26.20
C LYS A 401 -14.86 15.34 24.93
N LYS A 402 -15.19 16.09 23.84
CA LYS A 402 -15.47 15.49 22.54
C LYS A 402 -14.19 14.84 22.01
N SER A 403 -14.36 13.94 21.11
CA SER A 403 -13.29 13.24 20.41
C SER A 403 -13.48 13.42 18.93
N ILE A 404 -12.52 13.00 18.13
CA ILE A 404 -12.83 12.67 16.75
C ILE A 404 -14.05 11.73 16.73
N SER A 405 -14.73 11.59 15.62
CA SER A 405 -15.98 10.82 15.50
C SER A 405 -16.03 9.58 16.43
N LYS A 406 -17.11 9.42 17.22
CA LYS A 406 -17.35 8.25 18.10
C LYS A 406 -17.15 6.93 17.35
N LYS A 407 -17.56 6.89 16.08
CA LYS A 407 -17.43 5.73 15.22
C LYS A 407 -15.95 5.37 14.93
N LEU A 408 -15.08 6.35 14.74
CA LEU A 408 -13.63 6.13 14.57
C LEU A 408 -12.97 5.65 15.86
N ILE A 409 -13.32 6.27 16.96
CA ILE A 409 -12.76 5.93 18.28
C ILE A 409 -13.16 4.54 18.76
N SER A 410 -14.27 3.99 18.30
CA SER A 410 -14.67 2.60 18.63
C SER A 410 -13.64 1.55 18.16
N LEU A 411 -12.71 1.93 17.29
CA LEU A 411 -11.57 1.07 16.91
C LEU A 411 -10.53 0.93 18.03
N LEU A 412 -10.53 1.80 19.03
CA LEU A 412 -9.61 1.80 20.16
C LEU A 412 -10.24 1.15 21.39
N THR A 413 -9.43 0.46 22.17
CA THR A 413 -9.78 0.03 23.53
C THR A 413 -9.79 1.24 24.48
N GLU A 414 -10.44 1.12 25.65
CA GLU A 414 -10.46 2.21 26.63
C GLU A 414 -9.05 2.62 27.07
N LYS A 415 -8.14 1.67 27.28
CA LYS A 415 -6.74 1.94 27.60
C LYS A 415 -6.03 2.73 26.47
N GLU A 416 -6.28 2.38 25.21
CA GLU A 416 -5.74 3.12 24.06
C GLU A 416 -6.31 4.53 23.96
N LYS A 417 -7.60 4.73 24.25
CA LYS A 417 -8.24 6.04 24.28
C LYS A 417 -7.62 6.93 25.37
N GLN A 418 -7.50 6.39 26.58
CA GLN A 418 -6.89 7.10 27.72
C GLN A 418 -5.44 7.48 27.45
N SER A 419 -4.63 6.58 26.88
CA SER A 419 -3.24 6.87 26.53
C SER A 419 -3.12 7.93 25.44
N ALA A 420 -3.99 7.91 24.41
CA ALA A 420 -4.02 8.94 23.38
C ALA A 420 -4.38 10.32 23.95
N PHE A 421 -5.38 10.35 24.86
CA PHE A 421 -5.78 11.57 25.57
C PHE A 421 -4.62 12.12 26.42
N ALA A 422 -4.01 11.29 27.26
CA ALA A 422 -2.89 11.70 28.13
C ALA A 422 -1.71 12.25 27.32
N VAL A 423 -1.35 11.58 26.22
CA VAL A 423 -0.30 12.08 25.32
C VAL A 423 -0.69 13.42 24.69
N GLY A 424 -1.92 13.58 24.25
CA GLY A 424 -2.40 14.83 23.67
C GLY A 424 -2.31 16.00 24.65
N ILE A 425 -2.79 15.82 25.89
CA ILE A 425 -2.72 16.83 26.94
C ILE A 425 -1.27 17.14 27.30
N GLY A 426 -0.44 16.13 27.45
CA GLY A 426 0.96 16.33 27.71
C GLY A 426 1.67 17.12 26.61
N LEU A 427 1.45 16.81 25.33
CA LEU A 427 1.96 17.59 24.20
C LEU A 427 1.53 19.06 24.26
N ARG A 428 0.31 19.34 24.72
CA ARG A 428 -0.18 20.70 24.94
C ARG A 428 0.58 21.41 26.03
N LEU A 429 0.77 20.77 27.19
CA LEU A 429 1.50 21.32 28.33
C LEU A 429 2.97 21.61 28.00
N SER A 430 3.64 20.68 27.31
CA SER A 430 5.04 20.87 26.90
C SER A 430 5.28 22.13 26.06
N LEU A 431 4.30 22.50 25.24
CA LEU A 431 4.38 23.71 24.41
C LEU A 431 4.20 25.01 25.22
N ILE A 432 3.50 24.95 26.33
CA ILE A 432 3.36 26.10 27.26
C ILE A 432 4.68 26.34 27.97
N HIS A 433 5.40 25.27 28.34
CA HIS A 433 6.69 25.35 29.05
C HIS A 433 7.91 25.59 28.13
N ILE A 434 7.78 25.35 26.83
CA ILE A 434 8.84 25.59 25.85
C ILE A 434 8.73 27.00 25.27
#